data_ae61cce01d7105bfc0e8d0b2ab5d0285
#
_entry.id   ae61cce01d7105bfc0e8d0b2ab5d0285
#
_cell.length_a   1.000
_cell.length_b   1.000
_cell.length_c   1.000
_cell.angle_alpha   90.00
_cell.angle_beta   90.00
_cell.angle_gamma   90.00
#
_symmetry.space_group_name_H-M   'P 1'
#
loop_
_entity.id
_entity.type
_entity.pdbx_description
1 polymer ?
#
loop_
_entity_poly.entity_id
_entity_poly.type
_entity_poly.pdbx_seq_one_letter_code
_entity_poly.pdbx_strand_id
1 'polypeptide(L)'
;MKKNKKYALTAAALALTAIHAMTSFAADGTWTLTDAGYTFTYSDGRAARGTWEDLDGEWYHFDQNGIMETGWRTVGNIRYHFNTDGSLSEGWQYDGPGGGNWYYYDPSGNAMIQWFQDKGNWYWFDSDGKMNKEAVRTIKGKTYAFRPDGSMRVNEYAGFSYTDYDGQPDPAGDILAVNADGTAKTVSEAEKNEIAVYINAFPDGWRKKFRDDGWRFVYCPSGGAYRTFKDKRGNVLYSCNYSLDEEKKELR
;
A
#
# COMPACT_ATOMS: atom_id res chain seq x y z
N MET A 1 -6.19 5.61 -34.67
CA MET A 1 -6.83 4.81 -33.60
C MET A 1 -5.74 4.12 -32.77
N LYS A 2 -5.32 4.71 -31.65
CA LYS A 2 -4.39 4.07 -30.71
C LYS A 2 -5.23 3.23 -29.75
N LYS A 3 -5.02 1.90 -29.79
CA LYS A 3 -5.67 0.95 -28.89
C LYS A 3 -5.16 1.19 -27.46
N ASN A 4 -6.05 1.63 -26.57
CA ASN A 4 -5.81 1.62 -25.13
C ASN A 4 -5.64 0.16 -24.68
N LYS A 5 -4.40 -0.26 -24.49
CA LYS A 5 -4.13 -1.50 -23.75
C LYS A 5 -4.42 -1.23 -22.28
N LYS A 6 -5.60 -1.64 -21.83
CA LYS A 6 -5.87 -1.85 -20.42
C LYS A 6 -4.99 -3.02 -19.97
N TYR A 7 -3.88 -2.71 -19.32
CA TYR A 7 -3.12 -3.73 -18.60
C TYR A 7 -3.87 -4.03 -17.31
N ALA A 8 -4.70 -5.07 -17.35
CA ALA A 8 -5.14 -5.72 -16.15
C ALA A 8 -3.91 -6.38 -15.54
N LEU A 9 -3.38 -5.82 -14.46
CA LEU A 9 -2.52 -6.55 -13.53
C LEU A 9 -3.39 -7.66 -12.96
N THR A 10 -3.33 -8.84 -13.57
CA THR A 10 -3.87 -10.04 -12.98
C THR A 10 -3.03 -10.31 -11.74
N ALA A 11 -3.58 -9.99 -10.58
CA ALA A 11 -3.08 -10.47 -9.30
C ALA A 11 -3.22 -11.99 -9.31
N ALA A 12 -2.19 -12.69 -9.76
CA ALA A 12 -2.04 -14.09 -9.46
C ALA A 12 -1.56 -14.15 -8.00
N ALA A 13 -2.51 -14.09 -7.08
CA ALA A 13 -2.31 -14.52 -5.72
C ALA A 13 -2.06 -16.02 -5.76
N LEU A 14 -0.81 -16.42 -5.93
CA LEU A 14 -0.34 -17.74 -5.57
C LEU A 14 -0.08 -17.72 -4.07
N ALA A 15 -1.17 -17.72 -3.29
CA ALA A 15 -1.11 -18.18 -1.94
C ALA A 15 -0.73 -19.66 -2.01
N LEU A 16 0.47 -20.01 -1.53
CA LEU A 16 0.73 -21.38 -1.09
C LEU A 16 -0.05 -21.55 0.21
N THR A 17 -1.35 -21.63 0.08
CA THR A 17 -2.20 -22.15 1.13
C THR A 17 -2.21 -23.65 0.95
N ALA A 18 -1.83 -24.38 1.96
CA ALA A 18 -2.38 -25.69 2.18
C ALA A 18 -3.88 -25.47 2.46
N ILE A 19 -4.65 -25.19 1.40
CA ILE A 19 -6.10 -25.18 1.47
C ILE A 19 -6.50 -26.64 1.65
N HIS A 20 -6.76 -27.02 2.88
CA HIS A 20 -7.73 -28.05 3.11
C HIS A 20 -9.07 -27.41 2.74
N ALA A 21 -9.64 -27.80 1.58
CA ALA A 21 -11.01 -27.50 1.27
C ALA A 21 -11.88 -28.16 2.35
N MET A 22 -12.17 -27.41 3.39
CA MET A 22 -13.11 -27.84 4.40
C MET A 22 -14.50 -27.41 3.95
N THR A 23 -15.34 -28.40 3.68
CA THR A 23 -16.78 -28.21 3.67
C THR A 23 -17.17 -27.72 5.06
N SER A 24 -17.73 -26.50 5.14
CA SER A 24 -18.35 -25.98 6.35
C SER A 24 -19.44 -26.93 6.83
N PHE A 25 -19.09 -27.80 7.76
CA PHE A 25 -20.06 -28.43 8.64
C PHE A 25 -19.92 -27.68 9.96
N ALA A 26 -21.04 -27.23 10.54
CA ALA A 26 -21.06 -26.79 11.92
C ALA A 26 -20.25 -27.81 12.74
N ALA A 27 -19.14 -27.38 13.32
CA ALA A 27 -18.26 -28.31 14.04
C ALA A 27 -19.00 -28.77 15.28
N ASP A 28 -19.47 -30.01 15.24
CA ASP A 28 -20.20 -30.60 16.35
C ASP A 28 -19.19 -30.92 17.49
N GLY A 29 -19.25 -30.15 18.57
CA GLY A 29 -18.32 -30.28 19.67
C GLY A 29 -18.66 -29.41 20.87
N THR A 30 -17.79 -29.41 21.86
CA THR A 30 -18.00 -28.73 23.16
C THR A 30 -16.82 -27.84 23.51
N TRP A 31 -17.11 -26.58 23.81
CA TRP A 31 -16.20 -25.66 24.44
C TRP A 31 -16.10 -25.92 25.94
N THR A 32 -14.89 -25.96 26.45
CA THR A 32 -14.62 -26.14 27.89
C THR A 32 -13.64 -25.06 28.36
N LEU A 33 -14.02 -24.30 29.39
CA LEU A 33 -13.09 -23.39 30.07
C LEU A 33 -12.28 -24.16 31.11
N THR A 34 -10.96 -24.06 31.02
CA THR A 34 -9.99 -24.60 31.94
C THR A 34 -9.21 -23.47 32.64
N ASP A 35 -8.36 -23.77 33.60
CA ASP A 35 -7.47 -22.79 34.24
C ASP A 35 -6.47 -22.19 33.23
N ALA A 36 -6.17 -22.89 32.12
CA ALA A 36 -5.25 -22.45 31.09
C ALA A 36 -5.93 -21.68 29.98
N GLY A 37 -7.26 -21.71 29.83
CA GLY A 37 -8.04 -21.09 28.79
C GLY A 37 -9.08 -22.02 28.18
N TYR A 38 -9.72 -21.58 27.11
CA TYR A 38 -10.72 -22.38 26.40
C TYR A 38 -10.08 -23.51 25.59
N THR A 39 -10.76 -24.64 25.54
CA THR A 39 -10.46 -25.81 24.70
C THR A 39 -11.70 -26.21 23.92
N PHE A 40 -11.52 -26.89 22.80
CA PHE A 40 -12.60 -27.44 22.00
C PHE A 40 -12.43 -28.95 21.81
N THR A 41 -13.48 -29.71 22.06
CA THR A 41 -13.51 -31.17 21.88
C THR A 41 -14.66 -31.53 20.95
N TYR A 42 -14.32 -32.20 19.86
CA TYR A 42 -15.33 -32.70 18.90
C TYR A 42 -16.22 -33.76 19.52
N SER A 43 -17.40 -34.01 18.93
CA SER A 43 -18.36 -35.04 19.35
C SER A 43 -17.77 -36.46 19.34
N ASP A 44 -16.73 -36.71 18.55
CA ASP A 44 -15.99 -37.98 18.51
C ASP A 44 -14.94 -38.13 19.62
N GLY A 45 -14.80 -37.12 20.50
CA GLY A 45 -13.86 -37.10 21.61
C GLY A 45 -12.46 -36.58 21.27
N ARG A 46 -12.15 -36.24 20.05
CA ARG A 46 -10.86 -35.61 19.71
C ARG A 46 -10.84 -34.17 20.20
N ALA A 47 -9.69 -33.70 20.70
CA ALA A 47 -9.48 -32.30 21.03
C ALA A 47 -8.80 -31.56 19.88
N ALA A 48 -9.21 -30.31 19.62
CA ALA A 48 -8.52 -29.41 18.73
C ALA A 48 -7.14 -29.05 19.32
N ARG A 49 -6.04 -29.36 18.63
CA ARG A 49 -4.66 -29.12 19.08
C ARG A 49 -3.74 -28.80 17.92
N GLY A 50 -2.99 -27.71 18.01
CA GLY A 50 -2.03 -27.30 16.99
C GLY A 50 -2.69 -27.12 15.61
N THR A 51 -3.92 -26.62 15.58
CA THR A 51 -4.76 -26.62 14.38
C THR A 51 -5.60 -25.36 14.27
N TRP A 52 -5.97 -25.03 13.03
CA TRP A 52 -6.98 -24.06 12.71
C TRP A 52 -8.34 -24.74 12.61
N GLU A 53 -9.36 -24.09 13.12
CA GLU A 53 -10.74 -24.58 13.09
C GLU A 53 -11.69 -23.47 12.66
N ASP A 54 -12.56 -23.79 11.70
CA ASP A 54 -13.74 -22.99 11.36
C ASP A 54 -14.91 -23.50 12.18
N LEU A 55 -15.29 -22.72 13.20
CA LEU A 55 -16.39 -23.05 14.11
C LEU A 55 -17.50 -22.02 13.91
N ASP A 56 -18.59 -22.44 13.28
CA ASP A 56 -19.76 -21.60 12.99
C ASP A 56 -19.44 -20.37 12.11
N GLY A 57 -18.47 -20.48 11.21
CA GLY A 57 -18.04 -19.43 10.29
C GLY A 57 -16.99 -18.49 10.83
N GLU A 58 -16.51 -18.71 12.06
CA GLU A 58 -15.44 -17.97 12.68
C GLU A 58 -14.18 -18.85 12.79
N TRP A 59 -13.01 -18.25 12.48
CA TRP A 59 -11.74 -18.97 12.54
C TRP A 59 -11.10 -18.86 13.92
N TYR A 60 -10.65 -20.01 14.45
CA TYR A 60 -9.92 -20.15 15.70
C TYR A 60 -8.61 -20.88 15.46
N HIS A 61 -7.63 -20.64 16.32
CA HIS A 61 -6.42 -21.45 16.36
C HIS A 61 -6.20 -21.97 17.79
N PHE A 62 -5.85 -23.26 17.89
CA PHE A 62 -5.53 -23.93 19.14
C PHE A 62 -4.04 -24.26 19.18
N ASP A 63 -3.37 -23.96 20.28
CA ASP A 63 -1.97 -24.29 20.45
C ASP A 63 -1.75 -25.81 20.55
N GLN A 64 -0.49 -26.25 20.68
CA GLN A 64 -0.13 -27.66 20.79
C GLN A 64 -0.71 -28.34 22.06
N ASN A 65 -1.07 -27.57 23.09
CA ASN A 65 -1.73 -28.06 24.27
C ASN A 65 -3.26 -28.13 24.15
N GLY A 66 -3.79 -27.60 23.04
CA GLY A 66 -5.22 -27.50 22.78
C GLY A 66 -5.88 -26.27 23.41
N ILE A 67 -5.10 -25.26 23.79
CA ILE A 67 -5.63 -24.01 24.31
C ILE A 67 -5.91 -23.05 23.16
N MET A 68 -7.12 -22.49 23.16
CA MET A 68 -7.53 -21.46 22.20
C MET A 68 -6.65 -20.24 22.33
N GLU A 69 -6.09 -19.78 21.22
CA GLU A 69 -5.25 -18.58 21.18
C GLU A 69 -6.08 -17.29 21.16
N THR A 70 -5.58 -16.25 21.83
CA THR A 70 -6.16 -14.88 21.83
C THR A 70 -5.05 -13.86 21.70
N GLY A 71 -5.39 -12.65 21.23
CA GLY A 71 -4.42 -11.58 21.00
C GLY A 71 -3.45 -11.91 19.86
N TRP A 72 -2.29 -11.29 19.87
CA TRP A 72 -1.30 -11.50 18.83
C TRP A 72 -0.56 -12.83 18.97
N ARG A 73 -0.57 -13.64 17.93
CA ARG A 73 0.13 -14.94 17.85
C ARG A 73 0.85 -15.08 16.52
N THR A 74 1.91 -15.87 16.51
CA THR A 74 2.60 -16.27 15.26
C THR A 74 2.31 -17.73 15.02
N VAL A 75 1.63 -18.04 13.92
CA VAL A 75 1.32 -19.39 13.47
C VAL A 75 2.07 -19.64 12.16
N GLY A 76 3.00 -20.59 12.18
CA GLY A 76 3.97 -20.73 11.11
C GLY A 76 4.86 -19.48 11.00
N ASN A 77 4.86 -18.84 9.85
CA ASN A 77 5.63 -17.60 9.61
C ASN A 77 4.75 -16.33 9.60
N ILE A 78 3.44 -16.47 9.82
CA ILE A 78 2.48 -15.38 9.76
C ILE A 78 2.07 -14.97 11.15
N ARG A 79 1.99 -13.66 11.37
CA ARG A 79 1.48 -13.08 12.61
C ARG A 79 0.00 -12.82 12.47
N TYR A 80 -0.81 -13.36 13.38
CA TYR A 80 -2.27 -13.22 13.44
C TYR A 80 -2.70 -12.46 14.68
N HIS A 81 -3.88 -11.85 14.61
CA HIS A 81 -4.54 -11.29 15.78
C HIS A 81 -5.90 -11.98 16.00
N PHE A 82 -6.06 -12.55 17.19
CA PHE A 82 -7.31 -13.15 17.63
C PHE A 82 -8.01 -12.22 18.62
N ASN A 83 -9.32 -12.08 18.48
CA ASN A 83 -10.16 -11.33 19.41
C ASN A 83 -10.14 -11.96 20.81
N THR A 84 -10.75 -11.29 21.78
CA THR A 84 -10.82 -11.82 23.17
C THR A 84 -11.66 -13.08 23.30
N ASP A 85 -12.58 -13.33 22.36
CA ASP A 85 -13.37 -14.55 22.26
C ASP A 85 -12.67 -15.67 21.47
N GLY A 86 -11.44 -15.41 21.00
CA GLY A 86 -10.62 -16.34 20.23
C GLY A 86 -10.86 -16.33 18.72
N SER A 87 -11.89 -15.64 18.23
CA SER A 87 -12.11 -15.52 16.78
C SER A 87 -10.99 -14.73 16.12
N LEU A 88 -10.61 -15.13 14.89
CA LEU A 88 -9.61 -14.39 14.11
C LEU A 88 -10.13 -13.01 13.73
N SER A 89 -9.34 -11.98 13.99
CA SER A 89 -9.67 -10.61 13.56
C SER A 89 -9.56 -10.49 12.04
N GLU A 90 -10.57 -9.90 11.40
CA GLU A 90 -10.58 -9.62 9.97
C GLU A 90 -10.13 -8.19 9.64
N GLY A 91 -9.81 -7.96 8.35
CA GLY A 91 -9.43 -6.66 7.84
C GLY A 91 -8.07 -6.18 8.31
N TRP A 92 -7.92 -4.87 8.39
CA TRP A 92 -6.68 -4.22 8.80
C TRP A 92 -6.41 -4.36 10.30
N GLN A 93 -5.25 -4.92 10.65
CA GLN A 93 -4.79 -5.08 12.04
C GLN A 93 -3.42 -4.44 12.25
N TYR A 94 -3.22 -3.80 13.41
CA TYR A 94 -1.97 -3.13 13.77
C TYR A 94 -1.37 -3.71 15.05
N ASP A 95 -0.12 -4.15 15.04
CA ASP A 95 0.46 -4.95 16.14
C ASP A 95 1.18 -4.17 17.24
N GLY A 96 1.06 -2.84 17.27
CA GLY A 96 1.55 -2.10 18.42
C GLY A 96 1.88 -0.62 18.22
N PRO A 97 1.94 0.15 19.31
CA PRO A 97 2.30 1.56 19.29
C PRO A 97 3.80 1.74 18.96
N GLY A 98 4.12 2.85 18.27
CA GLY A 98 5.51 3.32 18.17
C GLY A 98 6.41 2.56 17.20
N GLY A 99 5.86 2.02 16.11
CA GLY A 99 6.66 1.34 15.08
C GLY A 99 6.16 -0.06 14.74
N GLY A 100 4.96 -0.37 15.16
CA GLY A 100 4.27 -1.61 14.80
C GLY A 100 4.01 -1.75 13.30
N ASN A 101 3.61 -2.94 12.93
CA ASN A 101 3.34 -3.32 11.55
C ASN A 101 1.85 -3.43 11.32
N TRP A 102 1.43 -3.18 10.08
CA TRP A 102 0.09 -3.45 9.60
C TRP A 102 0.02 -4.80 8.93
N TYR A 103 -1.11 -5.48 9.13
CA TYR A 103 -1.48 -6.76 8.54
C TYR A 103 -2.90 -6.65 8.00
N TYR A 104 -3.25 -7.52 7.08
CA TYR A 104 -4.61 -7.64 6.59
C TYR A 104 -5.01 -9.11 6.51
N TYR A 105 -6.20 -9.45 6.99
CA TYR A 105 -6.75 -10.79 6.93
C TYR A 105 -8.09 -10.75 6.19
N ASP A 106 -8.26 -11.68 5.23
CA ASP A 106 -9.53 -11.82 4.53
C ASP A 106 -10.57 -12.55 5.42
N PRO A 107 -11.87 -12.51 5.05
CA PRO A 107 -12.91 -13.22 5.81
C PRO A 107 -12.75 -14.75 5.87
N SER A 108 -11.89 -15.32 5.03
CA SER A 108 -11.55 -16.75 5.05
C SER A 108 -10.35 -17.07 5.95
N GLY A 109 -9.85 -16.08 6.72
CA GLY A 109 -8.72 -16.26 7.63
C GLY A 109 -7.35 -16.20 6.98
N ASN A 110 -7.24 -15.85 5.69
CA ASN A 110 -5.95 -15.78 5.03
C ASN A 110 -5.28 -14.43 5.30
N ALA A 111 -4.03 -14.45 5.75
CA ALA A 111 -3.21 -13.25 5.80
C ALA A 111 -2.83 -12.82 4.38
N MET A 112 -2.99 -11.53 4.09
CA MET A 112 -2.51 -10.97 2.83
C MET A 112 -0.99 -11.03 2.80
N ILE A 113 -0.48 -11.52 1.68
CA ILE A 113 0.93 -11.48 1.28
C ILE A 113 1.01 -11.00 -0.16
N GLN A 114 2.12 -10.37 -0.55
CA GLN A 114 2.30 -9.80 -1.88
C GLN A 114 1.34 -8.64 -2.16
N TRP A 115 0.89 -8.49 -3.42
CA TRP A 115 0.03 -7.39 -3.82
C TRP A 115 -1.40 -7.56 -3.35
N PHE A 116 -1.93 -6.51 -2.73
CA PHE A 116 -3.32 -6.40 -2.29
C PHE A 116 -3.90 -5.04 -2.68
N GLN A 117 -5.15 -5.02 -3.12
CA GLN A 117 -5.84 -3.78 -3.43
C GLN A 117 -7.03 -3.57 -2.48
N ASP A 118 -7.03 -2.43 -1.79
CA ASP A 118 -8.16 -1.98 -0.97
C ASP A 118 -8.56 -0.56 -1.36
N LYS A 119 -9.85 -0.34 -1.58
CA LYS A 119 -10.44 0.97 -1.94
C LYS A 119 -9.69 1.72 -3.04
N GLY A 120 -9.20 0.99 -4.04
CA GLY A 120 -8.49 1.54 -5.18
C GLY A 120 -6.99 1.75 -4.98
N ASN A 121 -6.47 1.61 -3.77
CA ASN A 121 -5.04 1.70 -3.48
C ASN A 121 -4.39 0.32 -3.48
N TRP A 122 -3.13 0.27 -3.95
CA TRP A 122 -2.32 -0.94 -3.92
C TRP A 122 -1.39 -0.94 -2.72
N TYR A 123 -1.26 -2.10 -2.08
CA TYR A 123 -0.39 -2.36 -0.95
C TYR A 123 0.48 -3.59 -1.24
N TRP A 124 1.63 -3.66 -0.62
CA TRP A 124 2.49 -4.83 -0.66
C TRP A 124 2.73 -5.36 0.74
N PHE A 125 2.52 -6.66 0.91
CA PHE A 125 2.83 -7.37 2.14
C PHE A 125 3.98 -8.33 1.90
N ASP A 126 4.92 -8.39 2.84
CA ASP A 126 6.03 -9.34 2.81
C ASP A 126 5.53 -10.77 3.09
N SER A 127 6.43 -11.75 2.97
CA SER A 127 6.07 -13.16 3.16
C SER A 127 5.66 -13.52 4.59
N ASP A 128 5.90 -12.65 5.55
CA ASP A 128 5.46 -12.77 6.94
C ASP A 128 4.17 -11.97 7.24
N GLY A 129 3.51 -11.46 6.20
CA GLY A 129 2.27 -10.71 6.28
C GLY A 129 2.42 -9.25 6.68
N LYS A 130 3.64 -8.71 6.79
CA LYS A 130 3.85 -7.29 7.13
C LYS A 130 3.65 -6.38 5.92
N MET A 131 2.85 -5.34 6.11
CA MET A 131 2.68 -4.30 5.11
C MET A 131 3.93 -3.44 4.97
N ASN A 132 4.37 -3.22 3.73
CA ASN A 132 5.43 -2.26 3.44
C ASN A 132 4.88 -0.83 3.48
N LYS A 133 5.56 0.04 4.19
CA LYS A 133 5.23 1.47 4.30
C LYS A 133 6.50 2.29 4.26
N GLU A 134 6.38 3.53 3.78
CA GLU A 134 7.47 4.52 3.76
C GLU A 134 8.80 3.94 3.22
N ALA A 135 8.72 3.16 2.15
CA ALA A 135 9.84 2.38 1.64
C ALA A 135 9.83 2.30 0.12
N VAL A 136 11.01 2.05 -0.43
CA VAL A 136 11.20 1.65 -1.82
C VAL A 136 11.52 0.15 -1.84
N ARG A 137 10.87 -0.62 -2.71
CA ARG A 137 11.04 -2.07 -2.84
C ARG A 137 11.18 -2.49 -4.30
N THR A 138 12.09 -3.40 -4.55
CA THR A 138 12.18 -4.08 -5.85
C THR A 138 11.39 -5.38 -5.78
N ILE A 139 10.32 -5.48 -6.55
CA ILE A 139 9.40 -6.61 -6.58
C ILE A 139 9.39 -7.16 -8.00
N LYS A 140 9.83 -8.40 -8.18
CA LYS A 140 9.94 -9.06 -9.50
C LYS A 140 10.68 -8.20 -10.54
N GLY A 141 11.78 -7.55 -10.12
CA GLY A 141 12.63 -6.73 -10.99
C GLY A 141 12.12 -5.32 -11.27
N LYS A 142 10.99 -4.92 -10.72
CA LYS A 142 10.43 -3.56 -10.82
C LYS A 142 10.50 -2.85 -9.48
N THR A 143 10.77 -1.56 -9.49
CA THR A 143 10.88 -0.74 -8.27
C THR A 143 9.57 -0.03 -7.99
N TYR A 144 9.11 -0.10 -6.74
CA TYR A 144 7.89 0.54 -6.26
C TYR A 144 8.19 1.34 -5.00
N ALA A 145 7.52 2.48 -4.84
CA ALA A 145 7.59 3.30 -3.65
C ALA A 145 6.24 3.31 -2.92
N PHE A 146 6.29 3.26 -1.60
CA PHE A 146 5.11 3.24 -0.74
C PHE A 146 5.06 4.47 0.15
N ARG A 147 3.85 4.98 0.39
CA ARG A 147 3.60 6.11 1.31
C ARG A 147 3.70 5.64 2.77
N PRO A 148 3.69 6.57 3.75
CA PRO A 148 3.63 6.23 5.17
C PRO A 148 2.41 5.39 5.57
N ASP A 149 1.28 5.54 4.86
CA ASP A 149 0.07 4.72 5.04
C ASP A 149 0.14 3.35 4.37
N GLY A 150 1.26 3.03 3.70
CA GLY A 150 1.50 1.78 2.99
C GLY A 150 0.94 1.71 1.57
N SER A 151 0.19 2.72 1.11
CA SER A 151 -0.30 2.72 -0.26
C SER A 151 0.83 2.95 -1.26
N MET A 152 0.78 2.25 -2.38
CA MET A 152 1.74 2.41 -3.48
C MET A 152 1.62 3.81 -4.08
N ARG A 153 2.76 4.46 -4.31
CA ARG A 153 2.80 5.74 -5.00
C ARG A 153 2.53 5.54 -6.49
N VAL A 154 1.65 6.36 -7.02
CA VAL A 154 1.34 6.42 -8.46
C VAL A 154 1.09 7.87 -8.87
N ASN A 155 1.57 8.26 -10.05
CA ASN A 155 1.39 9.60 -10.60
C ASN A 155 1.69 10.72 -9.61
N GLU A 156 2.80 10.61 -8.86
CA GLU A 156 3.19 11.59 -7.85
C GLU A 156 4.70 11.73 -7.72
N TYR A 157 5.10 12.77 -7.01
CA TYR A 157 6.48 13.08 -6.68
C TYR A 157 6.80 12.66 -5.25
N ALA A 158 7.96 12.00 -5.08
CA ALA A 158 8.61 11.78 -3.79
C ALA A 158 9.93 12.57 -3.80
N GLY A 159 9.96 13.72 -3.15
CA GLY A 159 11.00 14.71 -3.45
C GLY A 159 10.93 15.07 -4.92
N PHE A 160 12.05 15.02 -5.62
CA PHE A 160 12.11 15.35 -7.06
C PHE A 160 11.91 14.15 -7.99
N SER A 161 11.80 12.94 -7.45
CA SER A 161 11.59 11.74 -8.24
C SER A 161 10.10 11.52 -8.52
N TYR A 162 9.79 11.26 -9.78
CA TYR A 162 8.43 11.02 -10.24
C TYR A 162 8.14 9.52 -10.35
N THR A 163 6.93 9.13 -9.95
CA THR A 163 6.39 7.79 -10.10
C THR A 163 5.21 7.84 -11.05
N ASP A 164 5.23 7.02 -12.09
CA ASP A 164 4.18 6.96 -13.12
C ASP A 164 2.88 6.28 -12.65
N TYR A 165 1.93 6.09 -13.56
CA TYR A 165 0.63 5.45 -13.27
C TYR A 165 0.73 3.95 -12.96
N ASP A 166 1.83 3.32 -13.36
CA ASP A 166 2.11 1.91 -13.06
C ASP A 166 2.92 1.74 -11.77
N GLY A 167 3.17 2.85 -11.06
CA GLY A 167 3.97 2.87 -9.83
C GLY A 167 5.47 2.70 -10.08
N GLN A 168 5.94 2.96 -11.32
CA GLN A 168 7.35 2.83 -11.65
C GLN A 168 8.04 4.20 -11.62
N PRO A 169 9.33 4.27 -11.21
CA PRO A 169 10.12 5.47 -11.37
C PRO A 169 10.20 5.87 -12.86
N ASP A 170 9.89 7.12 -13.16
CA ASP A 170 10.02 7.70 -14.49
C ASP A 170 10.96 8.92 -14.42
N PRO A 171 12.28 8.75 -14.68
CA PRO A 171 13.25 9.84 -14.60
C PRO A 171 12.99 10.97 -15.60
N ALA A 172 12.27 10.70 -16.69
CA ALA A 172 11.86 11.76 -17.62
C ALA A 172 10.85 12.71 -17.00
N GLY A 173 10.16 12.25 -15.94
CA GLY A 173 9.23 13.02 -15.14
C GLY A 173 9.84 13.75 -13.96
N ASP A 174 11.06 13.45 -13.60
CA ASP A 174 11.70 14.05 -12.41
C ASP A 174 11.78 15.58 -12.50
N ILE A 175 11.69 16.23 -11.34
CA ILE A 175 11.87 17.68 -11.22
C ILE A 175 13.34 17.99 -11.41
N LEU A 176 13.65 18.90 -12.33
CA LEU A 176 14.99 19.43 -12.49
C LEU A 176 15.22 20.60 -11.52
N ALA A 177 16.37 20.62 -10.84
CA ALA A 177 16.79 21.77 -10.05
C ALA A 177 17.91 22.51 -10.76
N VAL A 178 17.69 23.79 -11.06
CA VAL A 178 18.67 24.63 -11.79
C VAL A 178 18.84 26.00 -11.15
N ASN A 179 20.02 26.57 -11.35
CA ASN A 179 20.29 27.98 -11.09
C ASN A 179 19.71 28.85 -12.22
N ALA A 180 19.74 30.18 -12.05
CA ALA A 180 19.26 31.13 -13.05
C ALA A 180 19.98 31.01 -14.43
N ASP A 181 21.24 30.59 -14.41
CA ASP A 181 22.06 30.34 -15.59
C ASP A 181 21.83 28.96 -16.23
N GLY A 182 20.90 28.15 -15.68
CA GLY A 182 20.59 26.81 -16.15
C GLY A 182 21.54 25.71 -15.66
N THR A 183 22.54 26.02 -14.86
CA THR A 183 23.40 24.99 -14.25
C THR A 183 22.67 24.23 -13.16
N ALA A 184 23.05 22.95 -12.93
CA ALA A 184 22.45 22.11 -11.89
C ALA A 184 22.56 22.74 -10.50
N LYS A 185 21.47 22.73 -9.75
CA LYS A 185 21.39 23.23 -8.37
C LYS A 185 21.27 22.06 -7.38
N THR A 186 22.06 22.12 -6.31
CA THR A 186 21.87 21.22 -5.17
C THR A 186 20.72 21.73 -4.30
N VAL A 187 19.80 20.85 -3.95
CA VAL A 187 18.62 21.12 -3.13
C VAL A 187 18.59 20.13 -1.97
N SER A 188 18.27 20.60 -0.77
CA SER A 188 18.14 19.73 0.41
C SER A 188 16.92 18.80 0.29
N GLU A 189 16.97 17.66 0.95
CA GLU A 189 15.83 16.71 0.96
C GLU A 189 14.56 17.33 1.57
N ALA A 190 14.69 18.16 2.59
CA ALA A 190 13.56 18.89 3.19
C ALA A 190 12.87 19.80 2.16
N GLU A 191 13.64 20.59 1.42
CA GLU A 191 13.15 21.49 0.38
C GLU A 191 12.53 20.71 -0.80
N LYS A 192 13.15 19.59 -1.22
CA LYS A 192 12.57 18.72 -2.26
C LYS A 192 11.21 18.17 -1.86
N ASN A 193 11.07 17.75 -0.60
CA ASN A 193 9.80 17.22 -0.08
C ASN A 193 8.73 18.30 -0.01
N GLU A 194 9.07 19.53 0.39
CA GLU A 194 8.16 20.67 0.41
C GLU A 194 7.62 20.97 -0.99
N ILE A 195 8.48 21.02 -1.99
CA ILE A 195 8.12 21.27 -3.38
C ILE A 195 7.24 20.12 -3.93
N ALA A 196 7.57 18.86 -3.61
CA ALA A 196 6.76 17.71 -4.00
C ALA A 196 5.33 17.79 -3.44
N VAL A 197 5.16 18.23 -2.19
CA VAL A 197 3.83 18.45 -1.59
C VAL A 197 3.02 19.45 -2.42
N TYR A 198 3.63 20.55 -2.83
CA TYR A 198 2.97 21.55 -3.69
C TYR A 198 2.54 20.98 -5.03
N ILE A 199 3.40 20.24 -5.71
CA ILE A 199 3.11 19.68 -7.03
C ILE A 199 2.07 18.57 -6.93
N ASN A 200 2.14 17.73 -5.90
CA ASN A 200 1.18 16.68 -5.66
C ASN A 200 -0.22 17.21 -5.29
N ALA A 201 -0.33 18.44 -4.83
CA ALA A 201 -1.61 19.09 -4.59
C ALA A 201 -2.36 19.49 -5.88
N PHE A 202 -1.70 19.52 -7.04
CA PHE A 202 -2.39 19.72 -8.31
C PHE A 202 -3.31 18.52 -8.61
N PRO A 203 -4.51 18.75 -9.22
CA PRO A 203 -5.39 17.66 -9.58
C PRO A 203 -4.72 16.61 -10.46
N ASP A 204 -5.00 15.36 -10.18
CA ASP A 204 -4.39 14.20 -10.83
C ASP A 204 -4.53 14.24 -12.37
N GLY A 205 -5.74 14.56 -12.84
CA GLY A 205 -6.00 14.71 -14.27
C GLY A 205 -5.22 15.84 -14.95
N TRP A 206 -4.89 16.92 -14.20
CA TRP A 206 -4.06 18.00 -14.73
C TRP A 206 -2.59 17.57 -14.82
N ARG A 207 -2.06 16.95 -13.76
CA ARG A 207 -0.68 16.43 -13.75
C ARG A 207 -0.49 15.41 -14.85
N LYS A 208 -1.47 14.52 -15.06
CA LYS A 208 -1.45 13.56 -16.17
C LYS A 208 -1.35 14.26 -17.52
N LYS A 209 -2.24 15.21 -17.77
CA LYS A 209 -2.24 15.95 -19.04
C LYS A 209 -0.95 16.72 -19.25
N PHE A 210 -0.42 17.35 -18.21
CA PHE A 210 0.85 18.06 -18.23
C PHE A 210 1.99 17.14 -18.68
N ARG A 211 2.04 15.93 -18.13
CA ARG A 211 3.02 14.90 -18.50
C ARG A 211 2.80 14.36 -19.92
N ASP A 212 1.56 14.03 -20.28
CA ASP A 212 1.20 13.50 -21.59
C ASP A 212 1.51 14.51 -22.72
N ASP A 213 1.43 15.80 -22.44
CA ASP A 213 1.79 16.89 -23.35
C ASP A 213 3.33 17.13 -23.41
N GLY A 214 4.12 16.38 -22.66
CA GLY A 214 5.59 16.44 -22.64
C GLY A 214 6.18 17.55 -21.75
N TRP A 215 5.38 18.12 -20.86
CA TRP A 215 5.84 19.12 -19.89
C TRP A 215 6.55 18.47 -18.69
N ARG A 216 7.47 19.23 -18.08
CA ARG A 216 8.11 18.88 -16.81
C ARG A 216 8.21 20.07 -15.89
N PHE A 217 8.38 19.78 -14.59
CA PHE A 217 8.64 20.79 -13.59
C PHE A 217 10.14 21.08 -13.50
N VAL A 218 10.46 22.37 -13.36
CA VAL A 218 11.83 22.84 -13.14
C VAL A 218 11.85 23.76 -11.95
N TYR A 219 12.62 23.40 -10.93
CA TYR A 219 12.78 24.23 -9.75
C TYR A 219 13.94 25.22 -9.94
N CYS A 220 13.61 26.50 -9.99
CA CYS A 220 14.56 27.59 -10.11
C CYS A 220 14.21 28.72 -9.13
N PRO A 221 14.77 28.72 -7.89
CA PRO A 221 14.34 29.64 -6.84
C PRO A 221 14.67 31.11 -7.09
N SER A 222 15.51 31.41 -8.05
CA SER A 222 16.01 32.76 -8.31
C SER A 222 15.18 33.61 -9.29
N GLY A 223 14.01 33.12 -9.77
CA GLY A 223 13.36 33.92 -10.78
C GLY A 223 11.96 33.52 -11.25
N GLY A 224 10.95 33.61 -10.42
CA GLY A 224 9.58 33.47 -10.88
C GLY A 224 8.73 34.73 -10.72
N ALA A 225 8.16 35.26 -11.79
CA ALA A 225 7.05 36.16 -11.69
C ALA A 225 5.78 35.38 -11.33
N TYR A 226 4.93 35.97 -10.47
CA TYR A 226 3.63 35.38 -10.13
C TYR A 226 2.81 35.24 -11.40
N ARG A 227 2.39 34.03 -11.75
CA ARG A 227 1.57 33.78 -12.95
C ARG A 227 0.39 32.91 -12.63
N THR A 228 -0.70 33.18 -13.35
CA THR A 228 -1.94 32.42 -13.27
C THR A 228 -2.04 31.52 -14.48
N PHE A 229 -2.12 30.22 -14.26
CA PHE A 229 -2.34 29.24 -15.33
C PHE A 229 -3.85 29.09 -15.56
N LYS A 230 -4.26 29.09 -16.81
CA LYS A 230 -5.65 28.91 -17.20
C LYS A 230 -5.79 27.71 -18.13
N ASP A 231 -6.88 26.97 -18.00
CA ASP A 231 -7.26 25.96 -18.97
C ASP A 231 -7.68 26.59 -20.31
N LYS A 232 -7.98 25.76 -21.32
CA LYS A 232 -8.44 26.22 -22.65
C LYS A 232 -9.78 26.99 -22.60
N ARG A 233 -10.52 26.89 -21.50
CA ARG A 233 -11.80 27.58 -21.25
C ARG A 233 -11.63 28.89 -20.46
N GLY A 234 -10.39 29.21 -20.07
CA GLY A 234 -10.07 30.40 -19.30
C GLY A 234 -10.24 30.25 -17.79
N ASN A 235 -10.55 29.05 -17.29
CA ASN A 235 -10.63 28.82 -15.86
C ASN A 235 -9.25 28.90 -15.25
N VAL A 236 -9.11 29.57 -14.11
CA VAL A 236 -7.86 29.60 -13.34
C VAL A 236 -7.61 28.22 -12.76
N LEU A 237 -6.55 27.57 -13.21
CA LEU A 237 -6.10 26.31 -12.65
C LEU A 237 -5.29 26.53 -11.38
N TYR A 238 -4.30 27.43 -11.46
CA TYR A 238 -3.44 27.78 -10.32
C TYR A 238 -2.83 29.16 -10.48
N SER A 239 -2.45 29.74 -9.33
CA SER A 239 -1.64 30.95 -9.26
C SER A 239 -0.34 30.61 -8.53
N CYS A 240 0.78 30.73 -9.18
CA CYS A 240 2.09 30.37 -8.63
C CYS A 240 3.22 31.24 -9.19
N ASN A 241 4.36 31.23 -8.51
CA ASN A 241 5.55 31.97 -8.92
C ASN A 241 6.41 31.22 -9.95
N TYR A 242 5.75 30.58 -10.93
CA TYR A 242 6.45 29.83 -11.97
C TYR A 242 6.37 30.55 -13.32
N SER A 243 7.36 30.29 -14.17
CA SER A 243 7.39 30.70 -15.55
C SER A 243 7.19 29.47 -16.47
N LEU A 244 6.46 29.66 -17.57
CA LEU A 244 6.34 28.67 -18.63
C LEU A 244 7.41 28.92 -19.68
N ASP A 245 8.16 27.88 -20.01
CA ASP A 245 9.00 27.81 -21.19
C ASP A 245 8.34 26.82 -22.17
N GLU A 246 7.58 27.37 -23.12
CA GLU A 246 6.80 26.56 -24.08
C GLU A 246 7.70 25.82 -25.07
N GLU A 247 8.84 26.38 -25.42
CA GLU A 247 9.79 25.75 -26.33
C GLU A 247 10.43 24.51 -25.70
N LYS A 248 10.82 24.61 -24.47
CA LYS A 248 11.42 23.49 -23.69
C LYS A 248 10.40 22.60 -22.99
N LYS A 249 9.12 22.98 -23.01
CA LYS A 249 8.06 22.30 -22.23
C LYS A 249 8.36 22.22 -20.72
N GLU A 250 8.86 23.31 -20.15
CA GLU A 250 9.23 23.42 -18.74
C GLU A 250 8.34 24.39 -17.98
N LEU A 251 7.89 23.99 -16.82
CA LEU A 251 7.27 24.84 -15.81
C LEU A 251 8.36 25.14 -14.74
N ARG A 252 8.79 26.38 -14.66
CA ARG A 252 9.87 26.85 -13.79
C ARG A 252 9.32 27.69 -12.64
#